data_fe517e003220be654d81402e5ece2b2b
#
_entry.id   fe517e003220be654d81402e5ece2b2b
#
_cell.length_a   1.000
_cell.length_b   1.000
_cell.length_c   1.000
_cell.angle_alpha   90.00
_cell.angle_beta   90.00
_cell.angle_gamma   90.00
#
_symmetry.space_group_name_H-M   'P 1'
#
loop_
_entity.id
_entity.type
_entity.pdbx_description
1 polymer ?
#
loop_
_entity_poly.entity_id
_entity_poly.type
_entity_poly.pdbx_seq_one_letter_code
_entity_poly.pdbx_strand_id
1 'polypeptide(L)'
;YLIALHSEDDAVDFADGYSGTLENVFIKDVAKAGVEGSNNGDNGAATPTTNATLKNFTILKGSLAGSEHGMYLKEGAGMWDCQNIYIDGFTKGLKIKNTTEDPNANSNVDNGNVTFNPIYFGATVTTNSEYAGTNTTYLTVGSNTGAGNSGNTPSWATTGWTAGF
;
A
#
# COMPACT_ATOMS: atom_id res chain seq x y z
N TYR A 1 -9.65 -12.35 3.22
CA TYR A 1 -8.78 -12.22 4.39
C TYR A 1 -7.38 -12.70 4.04
N LEU A 2 -6.37 -11.88 4.33
CA LEU A 2 -4.96 -12.21 4.12
C LEU A 2 -4.15 -11.76 5.35
N ILE A 3 -3.22 -12.61 5.78
CA ILE A 3 -2.24 -12.28 6.81
C ILE A 3 -0.85 -12.45 6.18
N ALA A 4 -0.04 -11.41 6.22
CA ALA A 4 1.36 -11.43 5.81
C ALA A 4 2.24 -11.00 7.00
N LEU A 5 3.05 -11.91 7.49
CA LEU A 5 3.89 -11.70 8.66
C LEU A 5 5.35 -11.99 8.35
N HIS A 6 6.23 -11.12 8.87
CA HIS A 6 7.67 -11.33 8.84
C HIS A 6 8.24 -11.48 7.42
N SER A 7 7.86 -10.54 6.53
CA SER A 7 8.38 -10.52 5.15
C SER A 7 9.75 -9.85 5.08
N GLU A 8 10.75 -10.57 4.58
CA GLU A 8 12.10 -10.03 4.33
C GLU A 8 12.18 -9.14 3.08
N ASP A 9 11.10 -9.09 2.33
CA ASP A 9 10.90 -8.22 1.16
C ASP A 9 9.58 -7.44 1.32
N ASP A 10 8.90 -7.11 0.24
CA ASP A 10 7.56 -6.55 0.27
C ASP A 10 6.56 -7.62 0.69
N ALA A 11 5.58 -7.25 1.52
CA ALA A 11 4.66 -8.24 2.07
C ALA A 11 3.53 -8.61 1.10
N VAL A 12 3.08 -7.66 0.29
CA VAL A 12 2.16 -7.85 -0.82
C VAL A 12 2.73 -7.14 -2.02
N ASP A 13 2.91 -7.86 -3.12
CA ASP A 13 3.41 -7.32 -4.37
C ASP A 13 2.49 -7.72 -5.53
N PHE A 14 2.20 -6.78 -6.43
CA PHE A 14 1.39 -7.02 -7.61
C PHE A 14 1.81 -6.15 -8.79
N ALA A 15 1.75 -6.74 -9.99
CA ALA A 15 2.20 -6.13 -11.23
C ALA A 15 1.50 -6.73 -12.44
N ASP A 16 1.98 -6.37 -13.63
CA ASP A 16 1.75 -7.08 -14.91
C ASP A 16 0.28 -7.31 -15.25
N GLY A 17 -0.53 -6.27 -15.05
CA GLY A 17 -1.95 -6.31 -15.39
C GLY A 17 -2.81 -7.01 -14.33
N TYR A 18 -2.31 -7.16 -13.09
CA TYR A 18 -3.16 -7.62 -12.01
C TYR A 18 -4.45 -6.78 -11.96
N SER A 19 -5.60 -7.45 -11.95
CA SER A 19 -6.90 -6.81 -11.84
C SER A 19 -7.75 -7.59 -10.85
N GLY A 20 -7.88 -7.04 -9.63
CA GLY A 20 -8.60 -7.75 -8.58
C GLY A 20 -8.77 -6.91 -7.32
N THR A 21 -9.46 -7.52 -6.35
CA THR A 21 -9.70 -6.94 -5.03
C THR A 21 -8.98 -7.74 -3.97
N LEU A 22 -8.17 -7.06 -3.16
CA LEU A 22 -7.65 -7.56 -1.90
C LEU A 22 -8.41 -6.89 -0.77
N GLU A 23 -9.00 -7.68 0.12
CA GLU A 23 -9.84 -7.17 1.19
C GLU A 23 -9.56 -7.86 2.53
N ASN A 24 -9.57 -7.07 3.62
CA ASN A 24 -9.27 -7.50 4.98
C ASN A 24 -7.87 -8.09 5.09
N VAL A 25 -6.86 -7.23 4.93
CA VAL A 25 -5.44 -7.61 4.89
C VAL A 25 -4.73 -7.06 6.12
N PHE A 26 -4.07 -7.95 6.86
CA PHE A 26 -3.22 -7.61 7.99
C PHE A 26 -1.76 -7.93 7.66
N ILE A 27 -0.92 -6.90 7.69
CA ILE A 27 0.52 -6.98 7.40
C ILE A 27 1.28 -6.53 8.63
N LYS A 28 2.29 -7.30 9.04
CA LYS A 28 3.15 -6.93 10.17
C LYS A 28 4.55 -7.53 10.01
N ASP A 29 5.56 -6.81 10.48
CA ASP A 29 6.97 -7.16 10.40
C ASP A 29 7.45 -7.29 8.94
N VAL A 30 7.73 -6.15 8.32
CA VAL A 30 8.22 -6.08 6.92
C VAL A 30 9.57 -5.40 6.85
N ALA A 31 10.47 -5.93 6.02
CA ALA A 31 11.78 -5.34 5.80
C ALA A 31 11.77 -4.22 4.75
N LYS A 32 10.92 -4.31 3.73
CA LYS A 32 10.76 -3.27 2.70
C LYS A 32 9.36 -2.61 2.77
N ALA A 33 8.56 -2.64 1.71
CA ALA A 33 7.22 -2.06 1.75
C ALA A 33 6.16 -3.05 2.28
N GLY A 34 5.15 -2.54 2.95
CA GLY A 34 3.97 -3.35 3.28
C GLY A 34 3.22 -3.80 2.03
N VAL A 35 3.04 -2.87 1.09
CA VAL A 35 2.49 -3.17 -0.24
C VAL A 35 3.38 -2.50 -1.29
N GLU A 36 3.84 -3.26 -2.25
CA GLU A 36 4.44 -2.74 -3.47
C GLU A 36 3.50 -3.02 -4.65
N GLY A 37 3.47 -2.13 -5.62
CA GLY A 37 2.76 -2.41 -6.86
C GLY A 37 3.21 -1.55 -8.02
N SER A 38 3.15 -2.17 -9.18
CA SER A 38 3.57 -1.57 -10.44
C SER A 38 2.58 -1.88 -11.56
N ASN A 39 2.73 -1.19 -12.68
CA ASN A 39 2.07 -1.62 -13.90
C ASN A 39 2.91 -2.72 -14.58
N ASN A 40 4.15 -2.38 -14.95
CA ASN A 40 5.10 -3.34 -15.52
C ASN A 40 6.52 -2.77 -15.47
N GLY A 41 7.51 -3.58 -15.06
CA GLY A 41 8.89 -3.15 -14.85
C GLY A 41 9.63 -2.73 -16.12
N ASP A 42 9.27 -3.29 -17.26
CA ASP A 42 9.91 -2.99 -18.55
C ASP A 42 9.16 -1.89 -19.32
N ASN A 43 7.86 -1.74 -19.08
CA ASN A 43 7.02 -0.78 -19.78
C ASN A 43 5.85 -0.31 -18.90
N GLY A 44 5.99 0.85 -18.27
CA GLY A 44 4.93 1.44 -17.44
C GLY A 44 3.59 1.68 -18.14
N ALA A 45 3.54 1.64 -19.48
CA ALA A 45 2.33 1.73 -20.31
C ALA A 45 1.79 0.37 -20.76
N ALA A 46 2.35 -0.75 -20.28
CA ALA A 46 1.93 -2.08 -20.71
C ALA A 46 0.42 -2.32 -20.51
N THR A 47 -0.13 -3.12 -21.36
CA THR A 47 -1.54 -3.56 -21.30
C THR A 47 -1.62 -5.08 -21.24
N PRO A 48 -2.52 -5.67 -20.43
CA PRO A 48 -3.53 -4.97 -19.63
C PRO A 48 -2.91 -4.16 -18.49
N THR A 49 -3.49 -2.99 -18.19
CA THR A 49 -3.01 -2.15 -17.09
C THR A 49 -3.39 -2.77 -15.75
N THR A 50 -2.45 -2.77 -14.81
CA THR A 50 -2.72 -3.14 -13.41
C THR A 50 -3.86 -2.27 -12.86
N ASN A 51 -4.86 -2.90 -12.24
CA ASN A 51 -6.04 -2.25 -11.70
C ASN A 51 -6.45 -2.90 -10.37
N ALA A 52 -5.86 -2.41 -9.30
CA ALA A 52 -6.00 -3.00 -7.97
C ALA A 52 -7.03 -2.26 -7.12
N THR A 53 -7.93 -2.99 -6.49
CA THR A 53 -8.80 -2.49 -5.42
C THR A 53 -8.31 -3.04 -4.09
N LEU A 54 -7.91 -2.17 -3.16
CA LEU A 54 -7.36 -2.52 -1.84
C LEU A 54 -8.30 -1.99 -0.76
N LYS A 55 -8.87 -2.89 0.06
CA LYS A 55 -9.85 -2.51 1.09
C LYS A 55 -9.48 -3.08 2.46
N ASN A 56 -9.64 -2.25 3.48
CA ASN A 56 -9.45 -2.68 4.86
C ASN A 56 -8.05 -3.25 5.11
N PHE A 57 -7.01 -2.45 4.95
CA PHE A 57 -5.63 -2.83 5.20
C PHE A 57 -5.14 -2.26 6.52
N THR A 58 -4.50 -3.08 7.35
CA THR A 58 -3.65 -2.66 8.45
C THR A 58 -2.21 -3.07 8.15
N ILE A 59 -1.32 -2.10 8.05
CA ILE A 59 0.08 -2.26 7.66
C ILE A 59 0.96 -1.73 8.78
N LEU A 60 1.63 -2.64 9.48
CA LEU A 60 2.49 -2.33 10.63
C LEU A 60 3.94 -2.70 10.31
N LYS A 61 4.86 -1.77 10.48
CA LYS A 61 6.30 -2.02 10.27
C LYS A 61 6.82 -3.16 11.14
N GLY A 62 6.44 -3.18 12.40
CA GLY A 62 6.96 -4.14 13.37
C GLY A 62 8.44 -3.95 13.68
N SER A 63 9.12 -5.05 14.05
CA SER A 63 10.50 -5.04 14.54
C SER A 63 11.56 -5.47 13.53
N LEU A 64 11.18 -5.99 12.38
CA LEU A 64 12.13 -6.46 11.37
C LEU A 64 13.00 -5.31 10.86
N ALA A 65 14.31 -5.54 10.76
CA ALA A 65 15.26 -4.56 10.26
C ALA A 65 14.96 -4.18 8.80
N GLY A 66 15.45 -3.02 8.39
CA GLY A 66 15.07 -2.41 7.13
C GLY A 66 13.80 -1.60 7.32
N SER A 67 13.43 -0.80 6.39
CA SER A 67 12.15 -0.10 6.32
C SER A 67 12.21 0.91 5.20
N GLU A 68 11.35 0.77 4.27
CA GLU A 68 11.20 1.82 3.28
C GLU A 68 9.88 2.57 3.53
N HIS A 69 8.75 1.99 3.16
CA HIS A 69 7.49 2.70 3.13
C HIS A 69 6.33 1.77 3.51
N GLY A 70 5.25 2.33 3.99
CA GLY A 70 4.01 1.57 4.16
C GLY A 70 3.52 1.00 2.84
N MET A 71 3.45 1.85 1.80
CA MET A 71 3.12 1.43 0.44
C MET A 71 4.03 2.10 -0.59
N TYR A 72 4.37 1.36 -1.64
CA TYR A 72 5.27 1.81 -2.70
C TYR A 72 4.65 1.60 -4.09
N LEU A 73 4.48 2.69 -4.83
CA LEU A 73 3.98 2.71 -6.20
C LEU A 73 5.14 3.01 -7.15
N LYS A 74 5.41 2.11 -8.09
CA LYS A 74 6.53 2.24 -9.04
C LYS A 74 6.11 1.81 -10.46
N GLU A 75 6.96 2.02 -11.44
CA GLU A 75 6.87 1.42 -12.78
C GLU A 75 5.51 1.62 -13.44
N GLY A 76 5.07 2.88 -13.53
CA GLY A 76 3.77 3.26 -14.04
C GLY A 76 2.62 3.12 -13.03
N ALA A 77 2.80 2.41 -11.92
CA ALA A 77 1.82 2.12 -10.86
C ALA A 77 0.55 1.39 -11.32
N GLY A 78 -0.03 1.71 -12.44
CA GLY A 78 -1.37 1.27 -12.82
C GLY A 78 -2.47 2.11 -12.16
N MET A 79 -3.63 1.51 -11.92
CA MET A 79 -4.78 2.12 -11.27
C MET A 79 -4.98 1.50 -9.88
N TRP A 80 -5.17 2.35 -8.87
CA TRP A 80 -5.36 1.90 -7.49
C TRP A 80 -6.56 2.59 -6.87
N ASP A 81 -7.52 1.81 -6.38
CA ASP A 81 -8.59 2.26 -5.51
C ASP A 81 -8.36 1.71 -4.09
N CYS A 82 -7.85 2.57 -3.20
CA CYS A 82 -7.47 2.20 -1.84
C CYS A 82 -8.46 2.77 -0.83
N GLN A 83 -9.10 1.92 -0.05
CA GLN A 83 -10.15 2.29 0.90
C GLN A 83 -9.85 1.74 2.29
N ASN A 84 -9.95 2.59 3.32
CA ASN A 84 -9.80 2.19 4.71
C ASN A 84 -8.43 1.57 5.00
N ILE A 85 -7.36 2.33 4.71
CA ILE A 85 -5.97 1.91 4.87
C ILE A 85 -5.40 2.49 6.16
N TYR A 86 -4.81 1.66 7.00
CA TYR A 86 -4.12 2.04 8.24
C TYR A 86 -2.63 1.70 8.12
N ILE A 87 -1.74 2.69 8.26
CA ILE A 87 -0.28 2.52 8.19
C ILE A 87 0.35 3.06 9.45
N ASP A 88 1.20 2.28 10.12
CA ASP A 88 1.98 2.72 11.27
C ASP A 88 3.31 1.99 11.39
N GLY A 89 4.23 2.58 12.17
CA GLY A 89 5.57 2.03 12.39
C GLY A 89 6.62 2.45 11.35
N PHE A 90 6.22 2.97 10.20
CA PHE A 90 7.11 3.48 9.15
C PHE A 90 7.36 4.99 9.35
N THR A 91 8.53 5.48 8.97
CA THR A 91 8.77 6.92 8.90
C THR A 91 8.05 7.58 7.72
N LYS A 92 7.83 6.82 6.66
CA LYS A 92 7.15 7.27 5.43
C LYS A 92 5.94 6.38 5.13
N GLY A 93 4.79 6.99 4.88
CA GLY A 93 3.55 6.26 4.58
C GLY A 93 3.52 5.73 3.16
N LEU A 94 3.52 6.64 2.19
CA LEU A 94 3.47 6.33 0.76
C LEU A 94 4.75 6.78 0.05
N LYS A 95 5.23 5.97 -0.88
CA LYS A 95 6.22 6.38 -1.88
C LYS A 95 5.61 6.25 -3.27
N ILE A 96 5.65 7.32 -4.04
CA ILE A 96 5.20 7.36 -5.41
C ILE A 96 6.41 7.71 -6.25
N LYS A 97 6.94 6.71 -6.96
CA LYS A 97 8.22 6.85 -7.67
C LYS A 97 8.11 7.86 -8.81
N ASN A 98 8.98 8.86 -8.74
CA ASN A 98 9.15 9.87 -9.77
C ASN A 98 10.47 9.63 -10.48
N THR A 99 10.50 8.69 -11.41
CA THR A 99 11.68 8.38 -12.23
C THR A 99 11.44 8.78 -13.67
N THR A 100 12.52 8.71 -14.47
CA THR A 100 12.50 8.99 -15.91
C THR A 100 11.73 7.95 -16.73
N GLU A 101 11.22 6.91 -16.10
CA GLU A 101 10.36 5.92 -16.74
C GLU A 101 9.04 6.57 -17.16
N ASP A 102 8.63 6.37 -18.41
CA ASP A 102 7.40 6.95 -18.96
C ASP A 102 6.40 5.83 -19.32
N PRO A 103 5.16 5.90 -18.82
CA PRO A 103 4.70 6.77 -17.75
C PRO A 103 5.26 6.35 -16.39
N ASN A 104 5.62 7.31 -15.57
CA ASN A 104 6.01 7.04 -14.19
C ASN A 104 4.79 6.99 -13.25
N ALA A 105 4.99 6.55 -12.01
CA ALA A 105 3.90 6.43 -11.06
C ALA A 105 3.26 7.79 -10.70
N ASN A 106 4.02 8.90 -10.67
CA ASN A 106 3.44 10.23 -10.45
C ASN A 106 2.46 10.63 -11.54
N SER A 107 2.76 10.35 -12.81
CA SER A 107 1.87 10.65 -13.93
C SER A 107 0.51 9.96 -13.76
N ASN A 108 0.49 8.72 -13.28
CA ASN A 108 -0.76 8.03 -13.02
C ASN A 108 -1.56 8.63 -11.86
N VAL A 109 -0.89 9.11 -10.81
CA VAL A 109 -1.55 9.86 -9.73
C VAL A 109 -2.08 11.19 -10.26
N ASP A 110 -1.31 11.93 -11.07
CA ASP A 110 -1.73 13.19 -11.70
C ASP A 110 -2.98 12.99 -12.57
N ASN A 111 -3.07 11.87 -13.27
CA ASN A 111 -4.21 11.52 -14.12
C ASN A 111 -5.44 11.03 -13.33
N GLY A 112 -5.39 10.96 -12.01
CA GLY A 112 -6.49 10.53 -11.16
C GLY A 112 -6.73 9.01 -11.13
N ASN A 113 -5.77 8.22 -11.59
CA ASN A 113 -5.87 6.76 -11.62
C ASN A 113 -5.56 6.10 -10.27
N VAL A 114 -5.12 6.88 -9.29
CA VAL A 114 -4.77 6.39 -7.95
C VAL A 114 -5.51 7.20 -6.90
N THR A 115 -6.21 6.51 -6.00
CA THR A 115 -6.94 7.13 -4.89
C THR A 115 -6.72 6.40 -3.58
N PHE A 116 -6.59 7.16 -2.49
CA PHE A 116 -6.55 6.67 -1.11
C PHE A 116 -7.62 7.39 -0.29
N ASN A 117 -8.72 6.70 0.06
CA ASN A 117 -9.85 7.35 0.73
C ASN A 117 -10.69 6.38 1.60
N PRO A 118 -10.66 6.48 2.94
CA PRO A 118 -9.65 7.22 3.71
C PRO A 118 -8.36 6.41 3.92
N ILE A 119 -7.29 7.11 4.24
CA ILE A 119 -6.06 6.54 4.76
C ILE A 119 -5.72 7.17 6.11
N TYR A 120 -5.21 6.39 7.06
CA TYR A 120 -4.70 6.87 8.34
C TYR A 120 -3.20 6.58 8.44
N PHE A 121 -2.47 7.56 8.93
CA PHE A 121 -1.06 7.43 9.24
C PHE A 121 -0.86 7.53 10.75
N GLY A 122 -0.27 6.50 11.35
CA GLY A 122 0.04 6.46 12.77
C GLY A 122 1.09 7.47 13.18
N ALA A 123 1.31 7.61 14.49
CA ALA A 123 2.15 8.66 15.05
C ALA A 123 3.62 8.61 14.64
N THR A 124 4.12 7.46 14.19
CA THR A 124 5.50 7.31 13.73
C THR A 124 5.72 7.74 12.28
N VAL A 125 4.64 7.90 11.51
CA VAL A 125 4.71 8.34 10.11
C VAL A 125 4.91 9.85 10.07
N THR A 126 6.12 10.29 9.79
CA THR A 126 6.49 11.72 9.72
C THR A 126 6.33 12.31 8.32
N THR A 127 6.33 11.47 7.29
CA THR A 127 6.08 11.84 5.90
C THR A 127 4.94 11.00 5.36
N ASN A 128 3.76 11.60 5.18
CA ASN A 128 2.58 10.88 4.71
C ASN A 128 2.78 10.34 3.30
N SER A 129 3.36 11.15 2.41
CA SER A 129 3.60 10.74 1.02
C SER A 129 4.83 11.42 0.42
N GLU A 130 5.63 10.66 -0.31
CA GLU A 130 6.69 11.15 -1.19
C GLU A 130 6.15 11.26 -2.62
N TYR A 131 5.24 12.18 -2.83
CA TYR A 131 4.64 12.48 -4.13
C TYR A 131 5.11 13.84 -4.63
N ALA A 132 5.58 13.90 -5.86
CA ALA A 132 6.14 15.11 -6.47
C ALA A 132 5.27 15.68 -7.61
N GLY A 133 4.06 15.14 -7.79
CA GLY A 133 3.13 15.60 -8.83
C GLY A 133 2.18 16.71 -8.36
N THR A 134 1.11 16.92 -9.09
CA THR A 134 0.20 18.07 -8.94
C THR A 134 -1.20 17.72 -8.45
N ASN A 135 -1.59 16.45 -8.45
CA ASN A 135 -2.92 16.03 -7.96
C ASN A 135 -3.01 16.12 -6.45
N THR A 136 -3.80 17.04 -5.93
CA THR A 136 -4.00 17.25 -4.47
C THR A 136 -5.17 16.43 -3.90
N THR A 137 -5.91 15.72 -4.74
CA THR A 137 -7.14 15.00 -4.34
C THR A 137 -6.99 13.49 -4.26
N TYR A 138 -5.82 12.94 -4.63
CA TYR A 138 -5.58 11.50 -4.59
C TYR A 138 -5.57 10.91 -3.19
N LEU A 139 -5.38 11.74 -2.16
CA LEU A 139 -5.16 11.33 -0.78
C LEU A 139 -6.13 12.05 0.16
N THR A 140 -7.02 11.30 0.79
CA THR A 140 -7.88 11.77 1.89
C THR A 140 -7.43 11.14 3.20
N VAL A 141 -6.78 11.93 4.06
CA VAL A 141 -6.35 11.47 5.38
C VAL A 141 -7.53 11.52 6.35
N GLY A 142 -7.79 10.43 7.05
CA GLY A 142 -8.88 10.35 8.02
C GLY A 142 -8.79 9.11 8.89
N SER A 143 -9.46 9.17 10.04
CA SER A 143 -9.55 8.04 10.95
C SER A 143 -10.24 6.85 10.27
N ASN A 144 -9.68 5.67 10.46
CA ASN A 144 -10.26 4.42 9.97
C ASN A 144 -9.82 3.24 10.86
N THR A 145 -10.37 2.07 10.58
CA THR A 145 -10.09 0.85 11.35
C THR A 145 -9.14 -0.10 10.64
N GLY A 146 -8.70 0.22 9.41
CA GLY A 146 -7.92 -0.69 8.58
C GLY A 146 -8.61 -2.05 8.43
N ALA A 147 -7.88 -3.11 8.73
CA ALA A 147 -8.41 -4.48 8.71
C ALA A 147 -9.39 -4.82 9.87
N GLY A 148 -9.91 -3.79 10.57
CA GLY A 148 -10.95 -3.94 11.59
C GLY A 148 -10.48 -3.73 13.03
N ASN A 149 -9.26 -3.20 13.27
CA ASN A 149 -8.74 -3.03 14.64
C ASN A 149 -7.84 -1.81 14.86
N SER A 150 -7.99 -0.74 14.08
CA SER A 150 -7.32 0.55 14.31
C SER A 150 -5.82 0.43 14.66
N GLY A 151 -5.06 -0.33 13.87
CA GLY A 151 -3.61 -0.50 14.04
C GLY A 151 -3.17 -1.62 14.97
N ASN A 152 -4.09 -2.40 15.52
CA ASN A 152 -3.75 -3.61 16.27
C ASN A 152 -3.95 -4.87 15.42
N THR A 153 -3.60 -6.02 15.96
CA THR A 153 -3.94 -7.31 15.34
C THR A 153 -5.47 -7.48 15.30
N PRO A 154 -6.09 -7.65 14.13
CA PRO A 154 -7.52 -7.84 14.03
C PRO A 154 -7.97 -9.13 14.74
N SER A 155 -9.16 -9.11 15.34
CA SER A 155 -9.68 -10.28 16.06
C SER A 155 -9.81 -11.51 15.15
N TRP A 156 -10.17 -11.33 13.88
CA TRP A 156 -10.25 -12.42 12.91
C TRP A 156 -8.89 -13.05 12.59
N ALA A 157 -7.77 -12.34 12.82
CA ALA A 157 -6.42 -12.85 12.63
C ALA A 157 -5.90 -13.69 13.82
N THR A 158 -6.68 -13.79 14.90
CA THR A 158 -6.30 -14.54 16.11
C THR A 158 -7.27 -15.68 16.43
N THR A 159 -8.25 -15.93 15.59
CA THR A 159 -9.32 -16.92 15.82
C THR A 159 -9.52 -17.84 14.61
N GLY A 160 -10.10 -18.99 14.85
CA GLY A 160 -10.39 -19.95 13.77
C GLY A 160 -9.14 -20.49 13.08
N TRP A 161 -9.12 -20.46 11.77
CA TRP A 161 -8.00 -20.96 10.95
C TRP A 161 -6.71 -20.11 11.09
N THR A 162 -6.83 -18.94 11.65
CA THR A 162 -5.70 -18.03 11.90
C THR A 162 -5.18 -18.12 13.33
N ALA A 163 -5.78 -18.92 14.21
CA ALA A 163 -5.35 -19.08 15.58
C ALA A 163 -3.92 -19.66 15.63
N GLY A 164 -2.99 -18.88 16.19
CA GLY A 164 -1.57 -19.29 16.28
C GLY A 164 -0.60 -18.43 15.46
N PHE A 165 -1.09 -17.41 14.77
CA PHE A 165 -0.27 -16.39 14.11
C PHE A 165 -0.03 -15.15 14.99
#